data_b9c4576700ceaeba6dc4d0435f93721d
#
_entry.id   b9c4576700ceaeba6dc4d0435f93721d
#
_cell.length_a   1.000
_cell.length_b   1.000
_cell.length_c   1.000
_cell.angle_alpha   90.00
_cell.angle_beta   90.00
_cell.angle_gamma   90.00
#
_symmetry.space_group_name_H-M   'P 1'
#
loop_
_entity.id
_entity.type
_entity.pdbx_description
1 polymer ?
#
loop_
_entity_poly.entity_id
_entity_poly.type
_entity_poly.pdbx_seq_one_letter_code
_entity_poly.pdbx_strand_id
1 'polypeptide(L)'
;MKRIIATVLFLMVLMSSSFAQSSEHLKFKGVPIDGTLNEYVSKMKQAGFVLEGTEDGVALLSGEFAGYSDCIVGVKTLQKLNLVHEIVVLFPSQDKWAGLSYDYERLKTMLTKKYGKPDECEERFNASSYMIEDDNDKMREVVMNNCKYYSTYNTDNGSITLTISNDGYELGCRVKLFYTDKINSEIFDNAAMEDL
;
A
#
# COMPACT_ATOMS: atom_id res chain seq x y z
N MET A 1 -36.35 -33.69 30.29
CA MET A 1 -36.72 -32.77 29.24
C MET A 1 -36.20 -31.34 29.49
N LYS A 2 -36.44 -30.70 30.65
CA LYS A 2 -35.94 -29.31 30.90
C LYS A 2 -34.40 -29.12 30.83
N ARG A 3 -33.60 -30.12 31.18
CA ARG A 3 -32.11 -30.04 31.12
C ARG A 3 -31.56 -30.16 29.71
N ILE A 4 -32.21 -30.90 28.81
CA ILE A 4 -31.83 -31.06 27.40
C ILE A 4 -32.10 -29.77 26.60
N ILE A 5 -33.22 -29.10 26.91
CA ILE A 5 -33.60 -27.83 26.29
C ILE A 5 -32.60 -26.72 26.66
N ALA A 6 -32.13 -26.67 27.91
CA ALA A 6 -31.14 -25.72 28.36
C ALA A 6 -29.77 -25.91 27.66
N THR A 7 -29.36 -27.16 27.41
CA THR A 7 -28.12 -27.49 26.76
C THR A 7 -28.15 -27.13 25.26
N VAL A 8 -29.29 -27.35 24.60
CA VAL A 8 -29.45 -26.95 23.17
C VAL A 8 -29.50 -25.44 23.01
N LEU A 9 -30.13 -24.70 23.93
CA LEU A 9 -30.11 -23.23 23.89
C LEU A 9 -28.71 -22.66 24.13
N PHE A 10 -27.89 -23.27 24.99
CA PHE A 10 -26.52 -22.86 25.26
C PHE A 10 -25.59 -23.14 24.06
N LEU A 11 -25.80 -24.24 23.31
CA LEU A 11 -25.05 -24.54 22.09
C LEU A 11 -25.40 -23.59 20.92
N MET A 12 -26.64 -23.09 20.83
CA MET A 12 -27.03 -22.13 19.80
C MET A 12 -26.42 -20.73 19.99
N VAL A 13 -26.11 -20.34 21.21
CA VAL A 13 -25.48 -19.04 21.51
C VAL A 13 -23.99 -19.03 21.13
N LEU A 14 -23.35 -20.20 21.05
CA LEU A 14 -21.93 -20.30 20.68
C LEU A 14 -21.66 -20.29 19.15
N MET A 15 -22.69 -20.36 18.30
CA MET A 15 -22.53 -20.35 16.84
C MET A 15 -22.72 -18.97 16.20
N SER A 16 -22.98 -17.92 16.96
CA SER A 16 -23.00 -16.55 16.46
C SER A 16 -21.62 -15.87 16.59
N SER A 17 -20.54 -16.57 16.25
CA SER A 17 -19.33 -15.90 15.80
C SER A 17 -19.63 -15.27 14.44
N SER A 18 -20.40 -14.20 14.44
CA SER A 18 -20.46 -13.31 13.29
C SER A 18 -19.01 -12.97 12.96
N PHE A 19 -18.54 -13.36 11.81
CA PHE A 19 -17.42 -12.69 11.17
C PHE A 19 -17.90 -11.24 11.01
N ALA A 20 -17.66 -10.41 12.02
CA ALA A 20 -17.76 -8.98 11.89
C ALA A 20 -16.69 -8.63 10.88
N GLN A 21 -17.09 -8.45 9.62
CA GLN A 21 -16.25 -7.85 8.60
C GLN A 21 -15.73 -6.56 9.22
N SER A 22 -14.41 -6.43 9.35
CA SER A 22 -13.81 -5.26 9.96
C SER A 22 -14.36 -4.02 9.26
N SER A 23 -15.09 -3.19 9.98
CA SER A 23 -15.61 -1.91 9.48
C SER A 23 -14.57 -0.80 9.64
N GLU A 24 -13.33 -1.15 9.95
CA GLU A 24 -12.26 -0.19 10.12
C GLU A 24 -11.51 0.02 8.83
N HIS A 25 -11.19 1.29 8.53
CA HIS A 25 -10.30 1.66 7.43
C HIS A 25 -8.86 1.24 7.69
N LEU A 26 -8.13 0.94 6.62
CA LEU A 26 -6.67 0.78 6.69
C LEU A 26 -6.04 2.07 7.22
N LYS A 27 -4.97 1.95 8.01
CA LYS A 27 -4.32 3.10 8.64
C LYS A 27 -2.91 3.31 8.11
N PHE A 28 -2.59 4.54 7.73
CA PHE A 28 -1.24 4.98 7.45
C PHE A 28 -0.75 5.92 8.56
N LYS A 29 0.38 5.60 9.23
CA LYS A 29 0.89 6.36 10.40
C LYS A 29 -0.16 6.56 11.50
N GLY A 30 -1.08 5.60 11.67
CA GLY A 30 -2.18 5.69 12.64
C GLY A 30 -3.39 6.50 12.16
N VAL A 31 -3.32 7.15 11.01
CA VAL A 31 -4.42 7.91 10.39
C VAL A 31 -5.23 6.97 9.50
N PRO A 32 -6.55 6.79 9.74
CA PRO A 32 -7.42 6.01 8.86
C PRO A 32 -7.45 6.61 7.46
N ILE A 33 -7.33 5.78 6.43
CA ILE A 33 -7.39 6.18 5.01
C ILE A 33 -8.86 6.40 4.65
N ASP A 34 -9.37 7.58 5.01
CA ASP A 34 -10.76 7.96 4.86
C ASP A 34 -10.94 9.48 4.91
N GLY A 35 -12.12 9.93 4.49
CA GLY A 35 -12.54 11.34 4.47
C GLY A 35 -12.05 12.09 3.24
N THR A 36 -12.28 13.40 3.25
CA THR A 36 -11.87 14.27 2.15
C THR A 36 -10.38 14.51 2.11
N LEU A 37 -9.84 14.89 0.93
CA LEU A 37 -8.42 15.19 0.76
C LEU A 37 -7.92 16.21 1.79
N ASN A 38 -8.66 17.30 2.00
CA ASN A 38 -8.26 18.39 2.91
C ASN A 38 -8.22 17.94 4.37
N GLU A 39 -9.18 17.11 4.80
CA GLU A 39 -9.21 16.54 6.16
C GLU A 39 -8.04 15.59 6.38
N TYR A 40 -7.77 14.73 5.40
CA TYR A 40 -6.65 13.79 5.48
C TYR A 40 -5.30 14.51 5.51
N VAL A 41 -5.08 15.47 4.62
CA VAL A 41 -3.88 16.33 4.60
C VAL A 41 -3.68 17.03 5.93
N SER A 42 -4.75 17.54 6.56
CA SER A 42 -4.67 18.17 7.88
C SER A 42 -4.18 17.20 8.96
N LYS A 43 -4.66 15.95 8.94
CA LYS A 43 -4.21 14.87 9.86
C LYS A 43 -2.75 14.51 9.60
N MET A 44 -2.33 14.44 8.31
CA MET A 44 -0.95 14.13 7.95
C MET A 44 0.03 15.24 8.37
N LYS A 45 -0.37 16.51 8.29
CA LYS A 45 0.42 17.64 8.84
C LYS A 45 0.62 17.51 10.35
N GLN A 46 -0.40 17.09 11.08
CA GLN A 46 -0.29 16.83 12.52
C GLN A 46 0.62 15.61 12.81
N ALA A 47 0.71 14.66 11.89
CA ALA A 47 1.63 13.52 11.96
C ALA A 47 3.08 13.85 11.53
N GLY A 48 3.38 15.13 11.24
CA GLY A 48 4.73 15.63 10.95
C GLY A 48 5.10 15.71 9.47
N PHE A 49 4.13 15.57 8.55
CA PHE A 49 4.38 15.73 7.11
C PHE A 49 4.14 17.19 6.66
N VAL A 50 4.85 17.61 5.63
CA VAL A 50 4.75 18.94 5.01
C VAL A 50 4.04 18.80 3.68
N LEU A 51 3.00 19.61 3.42
CA LEU A 51 2.32 19.62 2.13
C LEU A 51 3.17 20.39 1.11
N GLU A 52 3.50 19.74 0.01
CA GLU A 52 4.25 20.30 -1.11
C GLU A 52 3.32 20.88 -2.20
N GLY A 53 2.20 20.22 -2.44
CA GLY A 53 1.22 20.65 -3.43
C GLY A 53 0.01 19.75 -3.52
N THR A 54 -0.99 20.21 -4.29
CA THR A 54 -2.21 19.44 -4.59
C THR A 54 -2.59 19.67 -6.04
N GLU A 55 -2.77 18.60 -6.80
CA GLU A 55 -3.17 18.63 -8.20
C GLU A 55 -4.04 17.41 -8.51
N ASP A 56 -5.09 17.59 -9.28
CA ASP A 56 -5.97 16.52 -9.81
C ASP A 56 -6.44 15.48 -8.78
N GLY A 57 -6.79 15.92 -7.57
CA GLY A 57 -7.26 15.04 -6.51
C GLY A 57 -6.14 14.24 -5.82
N VAL A 58 -4.89 14.61 -6.04
CA VAL A 58 -3.71 14.07 -5.37
C VAL A 58 -3.02 15.16 -4.57
N ALA A 59 -2.75 14.92 -3.28
CA ALA A 59 -1.87 15.78 -2.49
C ALA A 59 -0.49 15.10 -2.35
N LEU A 60 0.56 15.88 -2.53
CA LEU A 60 1.94 15.46 -2.28
C LEU A 60 2.42 16.07 -0.96
N LEU A 61 2.94 15.21 -0.10
CA LEU A 61 3.54 15.61 1.16
C LEU A 61 4.96 15.06 1.25
N SER A 62 5.84 15.75 1.95
CA SER A 62 7.18 15.27 2.28
C SER A 62 7.32 14.97 3.77
N GLY A 63 8.20 14.02 4.12
CA GLY A 63 8.45 13.70 5.53
C GLY A 63 9.23 12.41 5.73
N GLU A 64 9.45 12.06 7.00
CA GLU A 64 10.14 10.84 7.38
C GLU A 64 9.19 9.63 7.46
N PHE A 65 9.61 8.52 6.87
CA PHE A 65 8.87 7.27 6.95
C PHE A 65 9.80 6.05 7.02
N ALA A 66 9.48 5.10 7.91
CA ALA A 66 10.21 3.82 8.08
C ALA A 66 11.74 3.98 8.28
N GLY A 67 12.19 5.12 8.84
CA GLY A 67 13.60 5.45 9.04
C GLY A 67 14.32 5.96 7.80
N TYR A 68 13.56 6.40 6.79
CA TYR A 68 14.05 7.15 5.65
C TYR A 68 13.62 8.61 5.78
N SER A 69 14.54 9.53 5.59
CA SER A 69 14.25 10.94 5.33
C SER A 69 13.82 11.13 3.88
N ASP A 70 13.25 12.29 3.58
CA ASP A 70 12.95 12.73 2.21
C ASP A 70 12.01 11.79 1.42
N CYS A 71 11.10 11.08 2.15
CA CYS A 71 10.02 10.36 1.51
C CYS A 71 8.97 11.32 0.98
N ILE A 72 8.44 11.03 -0.21
CA ILE A 72 7.27 11.72 -0.76
C ILE A 72 6.04 10.83 -0.53
N VAL A 73 4.99 11.41 0.01
CA VAL A 73 3.72 10.70 0.28
C VAL A 73 2.64 11.30 -0.60
N GLY A 74 2.16 10.52 -1.55
CA GLY A 74 0.99 10.82 -2.37
C GLY A 74 -0.28 10.37 -1.68
N VAL A 75 -1.22 11.27 -1.46
CA VAL A 75 -2.58 10.99 -0.99
C VAL A 75 -3.52 11.07 -2.17
N LYS A 76 -4.10 9.95 -2.58
CA LYS A 76 -4.99 9.88 -3.73
C LYS A 76 -6.46 9.81 -3.33
N THR A 77 -7.28 10.56 -4.05
CA THR A 77 -8.74 10.52 -3.91
C THR A 77 -9.41 9.91 -5.13
N LEU A 78 -10.59 9.37 -4.90
CA LEU A 78 -11.59 9.14 -5.91
C LEU A 78 -12.17 10.50 -6.30
N GLN A 79 -11.76 11.08 -7.42
CA GLN A 79 -12.03 12.47 -7.78
C GLN A 79 -13.51 12.85 -7.71
N LYS A 80 -14.42 12.02 -8.24
CA LYS A 80 -15.87 12.28 -8.21
C LYS A 80 -16.44 12.38 -6.79
N LEU A 81 -15.84 11.64 -5.83
CA LEU A 81 -16.33 11.54 -4.45
C LEU A 81 -15.50 12.37 -3.46
N ASN A 82 -14.36 12.92 -3.89
CA ASN A 82 -13.36 13.55 -3.01
C ASN A 82 -13.04 12.70 -1.77
N LEU A 83 -12.95 11.38 -1.95
CA LEU A 83 -12.75 10.39 -0.91
C LEU A 83 -11.35 9.80 -1.01
N VAL A 84 -10.55 9.87 0.06
CA VAL A 84 -9.21 9.28 0.11
C VAL A 84 -9.32 7.77 0.15
N HIS A 85 -8.62 7.08 -0.77
CA HIS A 85 -8.65 5.62 -0.87
C HIS A 85 -7.27 4.96 -0.91
N GLU A 86 -6.25 5.70 -1.34
CA GLU A 86 -4.90 5.16 -1.48
C GLU A 86 -3.83 6.15 -1.02
N ILE A 87 -2.83 5.63 -0.32
CA ILE A 87 -1.61 6.35 0.03
C ILE A 87 -0.43 5.68 -0.66
N VAL A 88 0.41 6.47 -1.32
CA VAL A 88 1.63 5.99 -1.98
C VAL A 88 2.83 6.65 -1.33
N VAL A 89 3.75 5.86 -0.80
CA VAL A 89 5.04 6.36 -0.30
C VAL A 89 6.11 6.10 -1.35
N LEU A 90 6.76 7.16 -1.80
CA LEU A 90 7.92 7.13 -2.68
C LEU A 90 9.16 7.28 -1.81
N PHE A 91 9.99 6.26 -1.75
CA PHE A 91 11.28 6.32 -1.07
C PHE A 91 12.31 7.08 -1.90
N PRO A 92 13.44 7.54 -1.31
CA PRO A 92 14.49 8.21 -2.07
C PRO A 92 14.94 7.39 -3.28
N SER A 93 15.21 8.08 -4.40
CA SER A 93 15.66 7.42 -5.63
C SER A 93 17.04 6.81 -5.48
N GLN A 94 17.30 5.74 -6.22
CA GLN A 94 18.56 5.01 -6.24
C GLN A 94 19.09 4.91 -7.68
N ASP A 95 20.38 5.18 -7.85
CA ASP A 95 21.05 5.07 -9.16
C ASP A 95 21.71 3.70 -9.37
N LYS A 96 21.73 2.86 -8.35
CA LYS A 96 22.37 1.54 -8.35
C LYS A 96 21.44 0.46 -7.85
N TRP A 97 21.50 -0.69 -8.51
CA TRP A 97 20.73 -1.87 -8.08
C TRP A 97 21.00 -2.26 -6.63
N ALA A 98 22.25 -2.23 -6.18
CA ALA A 98 22.60 -2.57 -4.80
C ALA A 98 21.84 -1.73 -3.76
N GLY A 99 21.69 -0.40 -3.98
CA GLY A 99 20.90 0.46 -3.10
C GLY A 99 19.41 0.15 -3.20
N LEU A 100 18.90 0.02 -4.42
CA LEU A 100 17.49 -0.23 -4.70
C LEU A 100 17.02 -1.57 -4.11
N SER A 101 17.79 -2.65 -4.31
CA SER A 101 17.49 -3.97 -3.74
C SER A 101 17.63 -3.99 -2.22
N TYR A 102 18.62 -3.29 -1.66
CA TYR A 102 18.76 -3.17 -0.22
C TYR A 102 17.54 -2.51 0.42
N ASP A 103 17.06 -1.40 -0.14
CA ASP A 103 15.88 -0.69 0.36
C ASP A 103 14.63 -1.57 0.26
N TYR A 104 14.44 -2.27 -0.86
CA TYR A 104 13.34 -3.20 -1.03
C TYR A 104 13.35 -4.34 0.01
N GLU A 105 14.47 -5.03 0.16
CA GLU A 105 14.61 -6.16 1.10
C GLU A 105 14.45 -5.73 2.56
N ARG A 106 15.00 -4.56 2.93
CA ARG A 106 14.84 -3.99 4.26
C ARG A 106 13.36 -3.72 4.56
N LEU A 107 12.65 -3.05 3.66
CA LEU A 107 11.24 -2.73 3.82
C LEU A 107 10.37 -3.98 3.81
N LYS A 108 10.64 -4.95 2.92
CA LYS A 108 9.98 -6.26 2.89
C LYS A 108 10.13 -7.01 4.22
N THR A 109 11.34 -7.00 4.78
CA THR A 109 11.60 -7.60 6.10
C THR A 109 10.76 -6.94 7.20
N MET A 110 10.66 -5.61 7.20
CA MET A 110 9.84 -4.87 8.17
C MET A 110 8.35 -5.17 8.02
N LEU A 111 7.85 -5.21 6.78
CA LEU A 111 6.46 -5.55 6.47
C LEU A 111 6.14 -6.99 6.87
N THR A 112 7.02 -7.94 6.53
CA THR A 112 6.87 -9.35 6.91
C THR A 112 6.82 -9.54 8.43
N LYS A 113 7.64 -8.79 9.18
CA LYS A 113 7.60 -8.81 10.65
C LYS A 113 6.27 -8.28 11.20
N LYS A 114 5.65 -7.31 10.51
CA LYS A 114 4.42 -6.65 10.98
C LYS A 114 3.14 -7.36 10.53
N TYR A 115 3.11 -7.84 9.30
CA TYR A 115 1.89 -8.36 8.65
C TYR A 115 1.95 -9.86 8.34
N GLY A 116 3.07 -10.53 8.60
CA GLY A 116 3.27 -11.93 8.21
C GLY A 116 3.93 -12.06 6.84
N LYS A 117 3.90 -13.26 6.28
CA LYS A 117 4.43 -13.49 4.91
C LYS A 117 3.56 -12.76 3.89
N PRO A 118 4.14 -12.25 2.80
CA PRO A 118 3.34 -11.68 1.70
C PRO A 118 2.43 -12.75 1.10
N ASP A 119 1.22 -12.36 0.75
CA ASP A 119 0.24 -13.21 0.05
C ASP A 119 0.64 -13.41 -1.41
N GLU A 120 1.22 -12.37 -2.02
CA GLU A 120 1.78 -12.41 -3.36
C GLU A 120 3.19 -11.82 -3.33
N CYS A 121 4.12 -12.47 -4.05
CA CYS A 121 5.49 -12.00 -4.16
C CYS A 121 6.08 -12.47 -5.49
N GLU A 122 6.65 -11.54 -6.25
CA GLU A 122 7.42 -11.83 -7.46
C GLU A 122 8.69 -11.01 -7.46
N GLU A 123 9.84 -11.66 -7.66
CA GLU A 123 11.17 -11.05 -7.60
C GLU A 123 12.01 -11.58 -8.74
N ARG A 124 11.78 -11.04 -9.93
CA ARG A 124 12.50 -11.46 -11.13
C ARG A 124 12.62 -10.35 -12.17
N PHE A 125 13.55 -10.55 -13.07
CA PHE A 125 13.63 -9.84 -14.33
C PHE A 125 12.96 -10.67 -15.43
N ASN A 126 12.40 -10.03 -16.45
CA ASN A 126 11.73 -10.73 -17.53
C ASN A 126 12.73 -11.60 -18.32
N ALA A 127 12.34 -12.85 -18.61
CA ALA A 127 13.20 -13.85 -19.22
C ALA A 127 13.65 -13.53 -20.67
N SER A 128 13.03 -12.53 -21.33
CA SER A 128 13.42 -12.08 -22.66
C SER A 128 14.59 -11.09 -22.66
N SER A 129 14.99 -10.60 -21.50
CA SER A 129 16.17 -9.76 -21.37
C SER A 129 17.43 -10.61 -21.46
N TYR A 130 18.43 -10.10 -22.17
CA TYR A 130 19.77 -10.69 -22.32
C TYR A 130 20.35 -11.08 -20.97
N MET A 131 21.36 -11.97 -20.98
CA MET A 131 22.01 -12.41 -19.75
C MET A 131 22.30 -11.23 -18.83
N ILE A 132 21.75 -11.30 -17.63
CA ILE A 132 21.97 -10.31 -16.57
C ILE A 132 23.20 -10.79 -15.82
N GLU A 133 24.35 -10.17 -16.06
CA GLU A 133 25.62 -10.61 -15.49
C GLU A 133 26.00 -9.81 -14.26
N ASP A 134 25.62 -8.52 -14.21
CA ASP A 134 26.00 -7.63 -13.12
C ASP A 134 24.88 -6.70 -12.66
N ASP A 135 25.16 -5.84 -11.69
CA ASP A 135 24.21 -4.88 -11.12
C ASP A 135 23.83 -3.75 -12.08
N ASN A 136 24.67 -3.42 -13.07
CA ASN A 136 24.34 -2.42 -14.09
C ASN A 136 23.29 -2.98 -15.06
N ASP A 137 23.39 -4.26 -15.38
CA ASP A 137 22.41 -4.95 -16.20
C ASP A 137 21.05 -4.99 -15.48
N LYS A 138 21.02 -5.33 -14.18
CA LYS A 138 19.80 -5.29 -13.38
C LYS A 138 19.18 -3.91 -13.34
N MET A 139 19.99 -2.87 -13.13
CA MET A 139 19.51 -1.49 -13.10
C MET A 139 18.95 -1.06 -14.45
N ARG A 140 19.57 -1.46 -15.54
CA ARG A 140 19.05 -1.24 -16.90
C ARG A 140 17.66 -1.88 -17.09
N GLU A 141 17.47 -3.12 -16.61
CA GLU A 141 16.19 -3.79 -16.69
C GLU A 141 15.10 -3.07 -15.85
N VAL A 142 15.45 -2.48 -14.71
CA VAL A 142 14.52 -1.62 -13.96
C VAL A 142 14.14 -0.40 -14.79
N VAL A 143 15.11 0.29 -15.37
CA VAL A 143 14.88 1.48 -16.22
C VAL A 143 13.99 1.15 -17.42
N MET A 144 14.14 -0.05 -18.00
CA MET A 144 13.33 -0.53 -19.12
C MET A 144 11.96 -1.10 -18.71
N ASN A 145 11.58 -1.06 -17.43
CA ASN A 145 10.37 -1.68 -16.89
C ASN A 145 10.28 -3.21 -17.13
N ASN A 146 11.42 -3.88 -17.24
CA ASN A 146 11.55 -5.33 -17.36
C ASN A 146 11.78 -6.02 -16.01
N CYS A 147 11.60 -5.30 -14.93
CA CYS A 147 11.77 -5.76 -13.57
C CYS A 147 10.40 -5.99 -12.93
N LYS A 148 10.21 -7.17 -12.33
CA LYS A 148 9.06 -7.49 -11.50
C LYS A 148 9.55 -7.81 -10.10
N TYR A 149 9.57 -6.79 -9.25
CA TYR A 149 9.87 -6.91 -7.83
C TYR A 149 8.71 -6.30 -7.05
N TYR A 150 7.86 -7.14 -6.49
CA TYR A 150 6.78 -6.70 -5.62
C TYR A 150 6.45 -7.74 -4.55
N SER A 151 5.86 -7.27 -3.46
CA SER A 151 5.32 -8.07 -2.36
C SER A 151 4.04 -7.43 -1.87
N THR A 152 2.94 -8.18 -1.87
CA THR A 152 1.61 -7.72 -1.43
C THR A 152 1.21 -8.43 -0.15
N TYR A 153 0.72 -7.66 0.81
CA TYR A 153 0.22 -8.11 2.10
C TYR A 153 -1.25 -7.71 2.21
N ASN A 154 -2.14 -8.70 2.21
CA ASN A 154 -3.56 -8.48 2.41
C ASN A 154 -3.89 -8.43 3.90
N THR A 155 -4.74 -7.50 4.27
CA THR A 155 -5.28 -7.35 5.63
C THR A 155 -6.80 -7.32 5.56
N ASP A 156 -7.47 -7.43 6.70
CA ASP A 156 -8.93 -7.32 6.75
C ASP A 156 -9.43 -5.96 6.23
N ASN A 157 -8.59 -4.92 6.31
CA ASN A 157 -8.92 -3.52 6.05
C ASN A 157 -8.41 -3.00 4.69
N GLY A 158 -7.65 -3.79 3.94
CA GLY A 158 -7.08 -3.38 2.65
C GLY A 158 -5.80 -4.12 2.32
N SER A 159 -5.02 -3.60 1.38
CA SER A 159 -3.77 -4.20 0.94
C SER A 159 -2.59 -3.23 1.06
N ILE A 160 -1.40 -3.80 1.25
CA ILE A 160 -0.14 -3.08 1.30
C ILE A 160 0.80 -3.71 0.29
N THR A 161 1.20 -2.95 -0.73
CA THR A 161 2.06 -3.45 -1.80
C THR A 161 3.37 -2.69 -1.84
N LEU A 162 4.47 -3.40 -1.66
CA LEU A 162 5.84 -2.92 -1.85
C LEU A 162 6.30 -3.27 -3.26
N THR A 163 6.91 -2.33 -3.98
CA THR A 163 7.42 -2.61 -5.33
C THR A 163 8.65 -1.76 -5.66
N ILE A 164 9.45 -2.26 -6.60
CA ILE A 164 10.48 -1.48 -7.30
C ILE A 164 9.88 -0.94 -8.60
N SER A 165 10.09 0.33 -8.90
CA SER A 165 9.63 0.93 -10.15
C SER A 165 10.60 1.99 -10.67
N ASN A 166 10.52 2.23 -11.98
CA ASN A 166 11.07 3.41 -12.63
C ASN A 166 9.95 4.44 -12.83
N ASP A 167 10.14 5.66 -12.34
CA ASP A 167 9.18 6.77 -12.45
C ASP A 167 9.50 7.74 -13.61
N GLY A 168 10.30 7.28 -14.55
CA GLY A 168 10.78 8.08 -15.67
C GLY A 168 12.09 8.78 -15.37
N TYR A 169 12.59 9.50 -16.38
CA TYR A 169 13.94 10.06 -16.39
C TYR A 169 14.20 11.08 -15.27
N GLU A 170 13.18 11.86 -14.91
CA GLU A 170 13.32 12.91 -13.89
C GLU A 170 13.19 12.40 -12.46
N LEU A 171 12.39 11.34 -12.24
CA LEU A 171 12.06 10.85 -10.89
C LEU A 171 12.92 9.64 -10.48
N GLY A 172 13.55 8.97 -11.44
CA GLY A 172 14.49 7.86 -11.22
C GLY A 172 13.84 6.56 -10.74
N CYS A 173 14.68 5.59 -10.41
CA CYS A 173 14.26 4.30 -9.90
C CYS A 173 14.15 4.35 -8.37
N ARG A 174 13.08 3.78 -7.82
CA ARG A 174 12.85 3.79 -6.37
C ARG A 174 11.98 2.64 -5.90
N VAL A 175 11.98 2.43 -4.62
CA VAL A 175 11.00 1.60 -3.95
C VAL A 175 9.74 2.43 -3.70
N LYS A 176 8.57 1.82 -3.90
CA LYS A 176 7.26 2.39 -3.57
C LYS A 176 6.51 1.48 -2.61
N LEU A 177 5.69 2.09 -1.78
CA LEU A 177 4.80 1.37 -0.88
C LEU A 177 3.40 1.95 -1.00
N PHE A 178 2.45 1.10 -1.39
CA PHE A 178 1.05 1.44 -1.55
C PHE A 178 0.27 0.94 -0.34
N TYR A 179 -0.64 1.76 0.17
CA TYR A 179 -1.66 1.39 1.12
C TYR A 179 -3.00 1.66 0.47
N THR A 180 -3.74 0.62 0.15
CA THR A 180 -5.04 0.71 -0.52
C THR A 180 -6.13 0.30 0.45
N ASP A 181 -7.02 1.24 0.80
CA ASP A 181 -8.15 0.98 1.70
C ASP A 181 -9.22 0.16 1.01
N LYS A 182 -9.69 -0.90 1.66
CA LYS A 182 -10.67 -1.82 1.11
C LYS A 182 -12.04 -1.18 0.95
N ILE A 183 -12.52 -0.50 1.99
CA ILE A 183 -13.87 0.05 2.05
C ILE A 183 -14.04 1.11 0.95
N ASN A 184 -13.10 2.05 0.87
CA ASN A 184 -13.16 3.14 -0.09
C ASN A 184 -12.91 2.66 -1.54
N SER A 185 -12.10 1.60 -1.73
CA SER A 185 -11.94 0.97 -3.05
C SER A 185 -13.21 0.25 -3.50
N GLU A 186 -13.91 -0.45 -2.61
CA GLU A 186 -15.21 -1.09 -2.91
C GLU A 186 -16.29 -0.05 -3.26
N ILE A 187 -16.29 1.13 -2.63
CA ILE A 187 -17.20 2.25 -3.00
C ILE A 187 -16.93 2.71 -4.43
N PHE A 188 -15.67 2.81 -4.83
CA PHE A 188 -15.28 3.18 -6.18
C PHE A 188 -15.73 2.13 -7.21
N ASP A 189 -15.43 0.87 -6.96
CA ASP A 189 -15.77 -0.23 -7.87
C ASP A 189 -17.29 -0.33 -8.07
N ASN A 190 -18.05 -0.17 -7.00
CA ASN A 190 -19.51 -0.16 -7.06
C ASN A 190 -20.03 1.03 -7.89
N ALA A 191 -19.51 2.24 -7.69
CA ALA A 191 -19.88 3.41 -8.47
C ALA A 191 -19.48 3.28 -9.94
N ALA A 192 -18.34 2.65 -10.25
CA ALA A 192 -17.92 2.38 -11.62
C ALA A 192 -18.78 1.31 -12.30
N MET A 193 -19.26 0.30 -11.54
CA MET A 193 -20.18 -0.72 -12.06
C MET A 193 -21.57 -0.15 -12.43
N GLU A 194 -22.02 0.92 -11.74
CA GLU A 194 -23.28 1.60 -12.08
C GLU A 194 -23.20 2.36 -13.43
N ASP A 195 -22.00 2.68 -13.91
CA ASP A 195 -21.76 3.33 -15.20
C ASP A 195 -21.74 2.31 -16.38
N LEU A 196 -21.73 0.98 -16.11
CA LEU A 196 -21.68 -0.11 -17.10
C LEU A 196 -23.08 -0.65 -17.45
#